data_a012f0fa0fb7a43d63e9e59d0e79d21a
#
_entry.id   a012f0fa0fb7a43d63e9e59d0e79d21a
#
_cell.length_a   1.000
_cell.length_b   1.000
_cell.length_c   1.000
_cell.angle_alpha   90.00
_cell.angle_beta   90.00
_cell.angle_gamma   90.00
#
_symmetry.space_group_name_H-M   'P 1'
#
loop_
_entity.id
_entity.type
_entity.pdbx_description
1 polymer ?
#
loop_
_entity_poly.entity_id
_entity_poly.type
_entity_poly.pdbx_seq_one_letter_code
_entity_poly.pdbx_strand_id
1 'polypeptide(L)'
;MVQDLSTVRIGSPKVGGYAATAPMDTKRPTKAPDPLTGYIKLGYINDDGVSIKTDFGTEKIKDWNLDTVAVVQKNSEASIEVTFISTDPETCRALFGDDGQVTISNGRVVNISIDGHIMPHRRWAFLLSDGQGEGILDIGDGQVTGVDGLEFKKDQVVGFKTTIELFKDEKGNFLNWLMVPPVAPKPSGSGS
;
A
#
# COMPACT_ATOMS: atom_id res chain seq x y z
N MET A 1 3.17 -12.93 -33.14
CA MET A 1 3.54 -12.16 -31.95
C MET A 1 3.90 -13.19 -30.89
N VAL A 2 5.15 -13.30 -30.48
CA VAL A 2 5.58 -14.20 -29.40
C VAL A 2 5.20 -13.51 -28.09
N GLN A 3 4.41 -14.16 -27.24
CA GLN A 3 4.09 -13.65 -25.93
C GLN A 3 5.36 -13.71 -25.07
N ASP A 4 5.79 -12.55 -24.58
CA ASP A 4 6.97 -12.44 -23.72
C ASP A 4 6.54 -12.62 -22.23
N LEU A 5 6.82 -13.80 -21.69
CA LEU A 5 6.52 -14.12 -20.29
C LEU A 5 7.33 -13.29 -19.29
N SER A 6 8.41 -12.63 -19.72
CA SER A 6 9.21 -11.74 -18.86
C SER A 6 8.45 -10.49 -18.43
N THR A 7 7.33 -10.17 -19.09
CA THR A 7 6.47 -9.04 -18.75
C THR A 7 5.42 -9.37 -17.68
N VAL A 8 5.25 -10.66 -17.37
CA VAL A 8 4.30 -11.10 -16.34
C VAL A 8 4.93 -10.93 -14.96
N ARG A 9 4.29 -10.18 -14.08
CA ARG A 9 4.74 -9.94 -12.71
C ARG A 9 3.86 -10.71 -11.73
N ILE A 10 4.49 -11.35 -10.76
CA ILE A 10 3.81 -12.04 -9.67
C ILE A 10 3.94 -11.15 -8.44
N GLY A 11 2.82 -10.69 -7.90
CA GLY A 11 2.77 -9.85 -6.70
C GLY A 11 2.99 -10.64 -5.43
N SER A 12 4.16 -11.28 -5.25
CA SER A 12 4.50 -11.96 -4.01
C SER A 12 5.08 -10.97 -3.00
N PRO A 13 4.78 -11.12 -1.71
CA PRO A 13 5.39 -10.29 -0.69
C PRO A 13 6.89 -10.63 -0.53
N LYS A 14 7.68 -9.61 -0.18
CA LYS A 14 9.10 -9.81 0.16
C LYS A 14 9.24 -10.56 1.49
N VAL A 15 10.09 -11.56 1.54
CA VAL A 15 10.41 -12.28 2.78
C VAL A 15 11.05 -11.32 3.80
N GLY A 16 10.46 -11.21 4.99
CA GLY A 16 10.98 -10.42 6.10
C GLY A 16 10.48 -8.97 6.23
N GLY A 17 9.41 -8.59 5.52
CA GLY A 17 8.74 -7.30 5.71
C GLY A 17 8.02 -6.85 4.47
N TYR A 18 6.71 -6.73 4.57
CA TYR A 18 5.80 -6.47 3.45
C TYR A 18 5.30 -5.05 3.40
N ALA A 19 5.14 -4.42 4.55
CA ALA A 19 4.65 -3.07 4.71
C ALA A 19 5.55 -2.23 5.60
N ALA A 20 5.63 -0.96 5.31
CA ALA A 20 6.31 0.03 6.13
C ALA A 20 5.57 1.36 6.08
N THR A 21 5.64 2.14 7.15
CA THR A 21 5.05 3.47 7.24
C THR A 21 6.07 4.46 7.78
N ALA A 22 5.89 5.74 7.45
CA ALA A 22 6.73 6.80 7.94
C ALA A 22 5.96 8.12 8.10
N PRO A 23 6.45 9.06 8.93
CA PRO A 23 5.96 10.43 8.95
C PRO A 23 6.08 11.12 7.59
N MET A 24 5.27 12.16 7.37
CA MET A 24 5.19 12.87 6.08
C MET A 24 6.47 13.60 5.66
N ASP A 25 7.36 13.90 6.59
CA ASP A 25 8.67 14.53 6.34
C ASP A 25 9.77 13.54 5.92
N THR A 26 9.52 12.23 6.02
CA THR A 26 10.49 11.19 5.64
C THR A 26 10.71 11.17 4.13
N LYS A 27 11.96 11.01 3.69
CA LYS A 27 12.30 10.93 2.26
C LYS A 27 11.67 9.69 1.62
N ARG A 28 10.99 9.89 0.48
CA ARG A 28 10.38 8.80 -0.32
C ARG A 28 11.43 7.99 -1.09
N PRO A 29 11.20 6.70 -1.31
CA PRO A 29 11.99 5.90 -2.24
C PRO A 29 11.84 6.45 -3.68
N THR A 30 12.91 6.40 -4.45
CA THR A 30 12.91 6.85 -5.85
C THR A 30 13.19 5.73 -6.84
N LYS A 31 13.55 4.56 -6.34
CA LYS A 31 13.85 3.35 -7.13
C LYS A 31 13.60 2.10 -6.28
N ALA A 32 13.51 0.95 -6.92
CA ALA A 32 13.55 -0.35 -6.24
C ALA A 32 14.85 -1.08 -6.65
N PRO A 33 15.52 -1.80 -5.72
CA PRO A 33 15.26 -1.81 -4.27
C PRO A 33 15.68 -0.50 -3.58
N ASP A 34 15.05 -0.21 -2.45
CA ASP A 34 15.39 0.93 -1.59
C ASP A 34 15.44 0.46 -0.13
N PRO A 35 16.39 0.92 0.71
CA PRO A 35 16.48 0.53 2.12
C PRO A 35 15.35 1.09 2.98
N LEU A 36 14.49 1.98 2.45
CA LEU A 36 13.40 2.65 3.16
C LEU A 36 13.86 3.29 4.48
N THR A 37 14.94 4.07 4.40
CA THR A 37 15.51 4.73 5.57
C THR A 37 14.49 5.68 6.21
N GLY A 38 14.27 5.54 7.52
CA GLY A 38 13.28 6.32 8.27
C GLY A 38 11.87 5.72 8.25
N TYR A 39 11.65 4.64 7.50
CA TYR A 39 10.39 3.91 7.56
C TYR A 39 10.40 2.89 8.70
N ILE A 40 9.28 2.77 9.37
CA ILE A 40 9.00 1.79 10.41
C ILE A 40 8.37 0.58 9.73
N LYS A 41 8.96 -0.59 9.90
CA LYS A 41 8.41 -1.84 9.37
C LYS A 41 7.19 -2.25 10.18
N LEU A 42 6.15 -2.65 9.48
CA LEU A 42 4.94 -3.19 10.04
C LEU A 42 4.97 -4.72 10.00
N GLY A 43 4.04 -5.32 10.75
CA GLY A 43 3.93 -6.78 10.86
C GLY A 43 3.41 -7.47 9.60
N TYR A 44 2.94 -8.69 9.78
CA TYR A 44 2.50 -9.54 8.68
C TYR A 44 1.16 -9.09 8.09
N ILE A 45 1.05 -9.24 6.78
CA ILE A 45 -0.20 -9.12 6.01
C ILE A 45 -0.72 -10.54 5.74
N ASN A 46 -2.03 -10.71 5.66
CA ASN A 46 -2.65 -11.98 5.29
C ASN A 46 -2.39 -12.35 3.83
N ASP A 47 -2.81 -13.54 3.43
CA ASP A 47 -2.60 -14.11 2.09
C ASP A 47 -3.40 -13.41 0.97
N ASP A 48 -4.42 -12.62 1.29
CA ASP A 48 -5.13 -11.77 0.31
C ASP A 48 -4.23 -10.63 -0.23
N GLY A 49 -3.17 -10.30 0.50
CA GLY A 49 -2.18 -9.29 0.09
C GLY A 49 -2.71 -7.86 0.16
N VAL A 50 -2.37 -7.06 -0.86
CA VAL A 50 -2.70 -5.64 -0.97
C VAL A 50 -3.59 -5.41 -2.18
N SER A 51 -4.77 -4.83 -1.98
CA SER A 51 -5.71 -4.50 -3.05
C SER A 51 -5.76 -2.99 -3.24
N ILE A 52 -5.58 -2.52 -4.47
CA ILE A 52 -5.67 -1.11 -4.85
C ILE A 52 -7.01 -0.89 -5.52
N LYS A 53 -7.78 0.06 -5.02
CA LYS A 53 -9.05 0.50 -5.60
C LYS A 53 -8.90 1.93 -6.12
N THR A 54 -9.41 2.18 -7.31
CA THR A 54 -9.43 3.51 -7.92
C THR A 54 -10.82 3.82 -8.41
N ASP A 55 -11.31 5.02 -8.15
CA ASP A 55 -12.54 5.56 -8.72
C ASP A 55 -12.24 6.84 -9.49
N PHE A 56 -12.31 6.73 -10.81
CA PHE A 56 -12.16 7.84 -11.73
C PHE A 56 -13.49 8.08 -12.46
N GLY A 57 -14.51 8.39 -11.67
CA GLY A 57 -15.86 8.67 -12.18
C GLY A 57 -15.85 9.76 -13.22
N THR A 58 -16.58 9.54 -14.32
CA THR A 58 -16.77 10.54 -15.37
C THR A 58 -18.26 10.89 -15.52
N GLU A 59 -18.55 12.14 -15.82
CA GLU A 59 -19.87 12.61 -16.14
C GLU A 59 -19.93 13.10 -17.59
N LYS A 60 -20.98 12.67 -18.31
CA LYS A 60 -21.23 13.11 -19.69
C LYS A 60 -22.14 14.33 -19.68
N ILE A 61 -21.63 15.42 -20.18
CA ILE A 61 -22.45 16.62 -20.43
C ILE A 61 -23.12 16.41 -21.78
N LYS A 62 -24.47 16.54 -21.77
CA LYS A 62 -25.29 16.40 -22.98
C LYS A 62 -25.87 17.76 -23.37
N ASP A 63 -26.05 17.94 -24.67
CA ASP A 63 -26.80 19.07 -25.21
C ASP A 63 -28.34 18.86 -25.12
N TRP A 64 -29.11 19.81 -25.67
CA TRP A 64 -30.55 19.75 -25.68
C TRP A 64 -31.12 18.57 -26.48
N ASN A 65 -30.36 18.06 -27.46
CA ASN A 65 -30.74 16.90 -28.28
C ASN A 65 -30.30 15.56 -27.63
N LEU A 66 -29.78 15.59 -26.40
CA LEU A 66 -29.27 14.47 -25.67
C LEU A 66 -27.94 13.88 -26.23
N ASP A 67 -27.29 14.61 -27.13
CA ASP A 67 -25.98 14.24 -27.63
C ASP A 67 -24.89 14.57 -26.61
N THR A 68 -23.90 13.68 -26.48
CA THR A 68 -22.79 13.91 -25.57
C THR A 68 -21.80 14.92 -26.16
N VAL A 69 -21.76 16.12 -25.61
CA VAL A 69 -20.88 17.20 -26.07
C VAL A 69 -19.55 17.27 -25.30
N ALA A 70 -19.50 16.73 -24.08
CA ALA A 70 -18.27 16.66 -23.29
C ALA A 70 -18.30 15.51 -22.29
N VAL A 71 -17.12 15.04 -21.91
CA VAL A 71 -16.93 14.12 -20.78
C VAL A 71 -16.00 14.81 -19.79
N VAL A 72 -16.47 15.00 -18.56
CA VAL A 72 -15.69 15.61 -17.47
C VAL A 72 -15.43 14.58 -16.39
N GLN A 73 -14.26 14.65 -15.77
CA GLN A 73 -13.94 13.82 -14.62
C GLN A 73 -14.63 14.40 -13.38
N LYS A 74 -15.42 13.58 -12.70
CA LYS A 74 -16.17 13.97 -11.51
C LYS A 74 -15.42 13.62 -10.24
N ASN A 75 -14.88 12.40 -10.18
CA ASN A 75 -14.17 11.86 -9.04
C ASN A 75 -12.74 11.49 -9.44
N SER A 76 -11.83 11.56 -8.48
CA SER A 76 -10.48 11.07 -8.61
C SER A 76 -10.04 10.63 -7.22
N GLU A 77 -10.38 9.40 -6.87
CA GLU A 77 -10.15 8.80 -5.57
C GLU A 77 -9.39 7.49 -5.74
N ALA A 78 -8.56 7.18 -4.76
CA ALA A 78 -7.86 5.91 -4.70
C ALA A 78 -7.70 5.48 -3.25
N SER A 79 -7.83 4.18 -3.00
CA SER A 79 -7.62 3.58 -1.69
C SER A 79 -6.88 2.25 -1.79
N ILE A 80 -6.31 1.84 -0.67
CA ILE A 80 -5.70 0.53 -0.49
C ILE A 80 -6.46 -0.21 0.60
N GLU A 81 -6.82 -1.45 0.32
CA GLU A 81 -7.28 -2.41 1.32
C GLU A 81 -6.19 -3.42 1.59
N VAL A 82 -5.91 -3.65 2.88
CA VAL A 82 -4.91 -4.59 3.36
C VAL A 82 -5.34 -5.14 4.72
N THR A 83 -5.10 -6.42 4.97
CA THR A 83 -5.40 -7.03 6.28
C THR A 83 -4.11 -7.36 7.01
N PHE A 84 -3.82 -6.63 8.08
CA PHE A 84 -2.72 -6.94 8.98
C PHE A 84 -3.13 -8.02 9.97
N ILE A 85 -2.24 -9.00 10.18
CA ILE A 85 -2.47 -10.13 11.10
C ILE A 85 -1.50 -10.15 12.29
N SER A 86 -0.77 -9.06 12.46
CA SER A 86 0.18 -8.88 13.57
C SER A 86 -0.34 -7.87 14.57
N THR A 87 -0.13 -8.15 15.85
CA THR A 87 -0.47 -7.28 16.97
C THR A 87 0.81 -6.67 17.58
N ASP A 88 1.84 -6.45 16.78
CA ASP A 88 3.05 -5.76 17.24
C ASP A 88 2.78 -4.26 17.48
N PRO A 89 3.54 -3.62 18.37
CA PRO A 89 3.31 -2.22 18.75
C PRO A 89 3.29 -1.25 17.58
N GLU A 90 4.17 -1.43 16.60
CA GLU A 90 4.32 -0.51 15.49
C GLU A 90 3.13 -0.59 14.52
N THR A 91 2.67 -1.81 14.25
CA THR A 91 1.46 -2.03 13.44
C THR A 91 0.24 -1.44 14.15
N CYS A 92 0.04 -1.73 15.44
CA CYS A 92 -1.10 -1.21 16.18
C CYS A 92 -1.10 0.33 16.24
N ARG A 93 0.06 0.97 16.46
CA ARG A 93 0.17 2.43 16.42
C ARG A 93 -0.15 3.02 15.05
N ALA A 94 0.31 2.36 13.98
CA ALA A 94 0.02 2.80 12.62
C ALA A 94 -1.47 2.74 12.28
N LEU A 95 -2.21 1.78 12.86
CA LEU A 95 -3.63 1.54 12.58
C LEU A 95 -4.58 2.28 13.53
N PHE A 96 -4.20 2.45 14.80
CA PHE A 96 -5.09 2.97 15.86
C PHE A 96 -4.59 4.28 16.49
N GLY A 97 -3.39 4.74 16.15
CA GLY A 97 -2.81 5.97 16.69
C GLY A 97 -1.75 5.75 17.77
N ASP A 98 -0.95 6.78 17.99
CA ASP A 98 0.20 6.75 18.91
C ASP A 98 -0.17 7.16 20.34
N ASP A 99 -1.07 8.13 20.51
CA ASP A 99 -1.29 8.85 21.75
C ASP A 99 -2.48 8.30 22.56
N GLY A 100 -2.21 7.30 23.38
CA GLY A 100 -3.21 6.80 24.35
C GLY A 100 -4.14 5.70 23.85
N GLN A 101 -4.22 5.47 22.53
CA GLN A 101 -5.04 4.43 21.93
C GLN A 101 -4.38 3.05 22.07
N VAL A 102 -3.05 2.98 22.00
CA VAL A 102 -2.31 1.73 22.12
C VAL A 102 -1.45 1.74 23.38
N THR A 103 -1.79 0.90 24.35
CA THR A 103 -1.00 0.73 25.59
C THR A 103 -0.04 -0.45 25.40
N ILE A 104 1.24 -0.19 25.68
CA ILE A 104 2.32 -1.18 25.54
C ILE A 104 2.91 -1.48 26.91
N SER A 105 3.09 -2.76 27.21
CA SER A 105 3.80 -3.22 28.40
C SER A 105 4.78 -4.33 28.01
N ASN A 106 6.03 -4.23 28.46
CA ASN A 106 7.10 -5.17 28.15
C ASN A 106 7.25 -5.49 26.65
N GLY A 107 7.11 -4.46 25.79
CA GLY A 107 7.24 -4.60 24.33
C GLY A 107 6.05 -5.29 23.64
N ARG A 108 4.92 -5.48 24.35
CA ARG A 108 3.70 -6.07 23.81
C ARG A 108 2.53 -5.13 23.98
N VAL A 109 1.61 -5.14 23.03
CA VAL A 109 0.34 -4.44 23.12
C VAL A 109 -0.53 -5.15 24.16
N VAL A 110 -1.01 -4.38 25.15
CA VAL A 110 -1.89 -4.87 26.23
C VAL A 110 -3.29 -4.29 26.15
N ASN A 111 -3.47 -3.17 25.45
CA ASN A 111 -4.76 -2.57 25.20
C ASN A 111 -4.77 -1.78 23.91
N ILE A 112 -5.88 -1.84 23.19
CA ILE A 112 -6.19 -1.00 22.04
C ILE A 112 -7.55 -0.35 22.32
N SER A 113 -7.57 0.98 22.35
CA SER A 113 -8.79 1.77 22.51
C SER A 113 -9.20 2.38 21.18
N ILE A 114 -10.43 2.18 20.77
CA ILE A 114 -10.97 2.71 19.52
C ILE A 114 -11.95 3.83 19.88
N ASP A 115 -11.59 5.06 19.55
CA ASP A 115 -12.35 6.28 19.92
C ASP A 115 -12.86 7.07 18.70
N GLY A 116 -12.56 6.61 17.48
CA GLY A 116 -13.02 7.26 16.27
C GLY A 116 -12.29 8.57 15.92
N HIS A 117 -11.12 8.82 16.49
CA HIS A 117 -10.32 9.99 16.10
C HIS A 117 -9.81 9.85 14.65
N ILE A 118 -9.52 11.00 14.04
CA ILE A 118 -8.98 11.04 12.67
C ILE A 118 -7.50 10.67 12.72
N MET A 119 -7.13 9.63 11.98
CA MET A 119 -5.74 9.20 11.90
C MET A 119 -4.86 10.21 11.14
N PRO A 120 -3.59 10.36 11.52
CA PRO A 120 -2.68 11.26 10.83
C PRO A 120 -2.35 10.73 9.42
N HIS A 121 -2.02 11.66 8.53
CA HIS A 121 -1.43 11.34 7.24
C HIS A 121 -0.04 10.76 7.43
N ARG A 122 0.27 9.69 6.69
CA ARG A 122 1.55 9.00 6.72
C ARG A 122 1.99 8.60 5.32
N ARG A 123 3.27 8.35 5.17
CA ARG A 123 3.81 7.67 3.99
C ARG A 123 3.71 6.16 4.17
N TRP A 124 3.40 5.45 3.10
CA TRP A 124 3.30 4.00 3.13
C TRP A 124 4.12 3.39 2.00
N ALA A 125 4.72 2.24 2.27
CA ALA A 125 5.44 1.47 1.28
C ALA A 125 5.13 -0.02 1.46
N PHE A 126 4.77 -0.67 0.35
CA PHE A 126 4.58 -2.12 0.33
C PHE A 126 5.65 -2.75 -0.54
N LEU A 127 6.38 -3.69 0.04
CA LEU A 127 7.51 -4.37 -0.58
C LEU A 127 7.03 -5.65 -1.28
N LEU A 128 7.29 -5.74 -2.57
CA LEU A 128 6.91 -6.86 -3.42
C LEU A 128 8.17 -7.58 -3.92
N SER A 129 8.04 -8.87 -4.19
CA SER A 129 9.08 -9.66 -4.86
C SER A 129 8.39 -10.55 -5.89
N ASP A 130 8.81 -10.47 -7.14
CA ASP A 130 8.19 -11.19 -8.26
C ASP A 130 9.08 -12.29 -8.86
N GLY A 131 10.16 -12.67 -8.19
CA GLY A 131 11.14 -13.62 -8.69
C GLY A 131 12.09 -13.04 -9.75
N GLN A 132 11.77 -11.90 -10.32
CA GLN A 132 12.63 -11.15 -11.25
C GLN A 132 13.33 -9.96 -10.55
N GLY A 133 12.83 -9.56 -9.39
CA GLY A 133 13.38 -8.46 -8.61
C GLY A 133 12.45 -8.01 -7.49
N GLU A 134 12.86 -6.95 -6.82
CA GLU A 134 12.08 -6.31 -5.77
C GLU A 134 11.31 -5.13 -6.34
N GLY A 135 10.05 -4.99 -5.97
CA GLY A 135 9.22 -3.84 -6.27
C GLY A 135 8.79 -3.11 -5.00
N ILE A 136 8.44 -1.85 -5.12
CA ILE A 136 7.90 -1.03 -4.05
C ILE A 136 6.65 -0.32 -4.54
N LEU A 137 5.52 -0.52 -3.86
CA LEU A 137 4.39 0.40 -3.98
C LEU A 137 4.65 1.54 -3.01
N ASP A 138 4.97 2.71 -3.54
CA ASP A 138 5.26 3.92 -2.78
C ASP A 138 4.05 4.85 -2.77
N ILE A 139 3.51 5.11 -1.60
CA ILE A 139 2.41 6.02 -1.34
C ILE A 139 2.96 7.25 -0.62
N GLY A 140 2.90 8.38 -1.30
CA GLY A 140 3.43 9.64 -0.77
C GLY A 140 2.60 10.22 0.36
N ASP A 141 1.29 10.01 0.31
CA ASP A 141 0.34 10.49 1.30
C ASP A 141 -0.84 9.52 1.39
N GLY A 142 -1.02 8.89 2.54
CA GLY A 142 -2.11 7.98 2.82
C GLY A 142 -2.58 8.10 4.26
N GLN A 143 -3.90 8.02 4.45
CA GLN A 143 -4.55 8.12 5.75
C GLN A 143 -5.38 6.87 6.00
N VAL A 144 -5.24 6.26 7.18
CA VAL A 144 -6.13 5.18 7.61
C VAL A 144 -7.49 5.78 7.91
N THR A 145 -8.51 5.36 7.15
CA THR A 145 -9.89 5.84 7.31
C THR A 145 -10.82 4.80 7.89
N GLY A 146 -10.42 3.54 7.87
CA GLY A 146 -11.19 2.46 8.46
C GLY A 146 -10.30 1.28 8.88
N VAL A 147 -10.62 0.71 10.01
CA VAL A 147 -10.12 -0.59 10.45
C VAL A 147 -11.33 -1.45 10.76
N ASP A 148 -11.69 -2.30 9.81
CA ASP A 148 -12.87 -3.15 9.88
C ASP A 148 -12.51 -4.57 10.34
N GLY A 149 -13.51 -5.28 10.85
CA GLY A 149 -13.43 -6.73 10.97
C GLY A 149 -12.51 -7.26 12.06
N LEU A 150 -12.53 -6.66 13.27
CA LEU A 150 -12.02 -7.32 14.46
C LEU A 150 -12.87 -8.55 14.76
N GLU A 151 -12.62 -9.63 14.03
CA GLU A 151 -13.30 -10.89 14.25
C GLU A 151 -12.46 -11.82 15.13
N PHE A 152 -13.04 -12.21 16.27
CA PHE A 152 -12.46 -13.19 17.18
C PHE A 152 -13.13 -14.55 16.94
N LYS A 153 -12.57 -15.37 16.06
CA LYS A 153 -13.05 -16.71 15.76
C LYS A 153 -12.04 -17.75 16.23
N LYS A 154 -12.54 -18.92 16.66
CA LYS A 154 -11.72 -19.97 17.27
C LYS A 154 -10.59 -20.48 16.37
N ASP A 155 -10.82 -20.50 15.06
CA ASP A 155 -9.93 -21.14 14.07
C ASP A 155 -9.35 -20.12 13.07
N GLN A 156 -9.38 -18.81 13.38
CA GLN A 156 -8.85 -17.76 12.51
C GLN A 156 -7.91 -16.83 13.27
N VAL A 157 -6.88 -16.36 12.57
CA VAL A 157 -6.00 -15.31 13.09
C VAL A 157 -6.80 -14.01 13.17
N VAL A 158 -6.64 -13.26 14.27
CA VAL A 158 -7.22 -11.92 14.38
C VAL A 158 -6.57 -11.03 13.32
N GLY A 159 -7.39 -10.49 12.44
CA GLY A 159 -6.95 -9.60 11.36
C GLY A 159 -7.54 -8.20 11.52
N PHE A 160 -6.75 -7.19 11.15
CA PHE A 160 -7.16 -5.80 11.08
C PHE A 160 -7.32 -5.44 9.61
N LYS A 161 -8.54 -5.59 9.07
CA LYS A 161 -8.82 -5.16 7.70
C LYS A 161 -8.83 -3.64 7.66
N THR A 162 -7.83 -3.08 7.00
CA THR A 162 -7.53 -1.66 7.00
C THR A 162 -7.78 -1.06 5.64
N THR A 163 -8.48 0.06 5.60
CA THR A 163 -8.61 0.92 4.43
C THR A 163 -7.73 2.15 4.60
N ILE A 164 -6.87 2.39 3.63
CA ILE A 164 -5.98 3.55 3.56
C ILE A 164 -6.42 4.38 2.35
N GLU A 165 -6.99 5.55 2.60
CA GLU A 165 -7.28 6.53 1.55
C GLU A 165 -5.98 7.18 1.08
N LEU A 166 -5.85 7.34 -0.24
CA LEU A 166 -4.67 7.90 -0.87
C LEU A 166 -4.93 9.32 -1.33
N PHE A 167 -3.97 10.19 -1.06
CA PHE A 167 -4.00 11.59 -1.49
C PHE A 167 -2.95 11.82 -2.57
N LYS A 168 -3.24 12.76 -3.47
CA LYS A 168 -2.31 13.09 -4.55
C LYS A 168 -1.08 13.79 -3.99
N ASP A 169 0.07 13.33 -4.42
CA ASP A 169 1.35 14.01 -4.15
C ASP A 169 1.49 15.30 -4.98
N GLU A 170 2.57 16.04 -4.79
CA GLU A 170 2.88 17.29 -5.52
C GLU A 170 2.90 17.13 -7.05
N LYS A 171 3.06 15.90 -7.54
CA LYS A 171 3.04 15.56 -8.96
C LYS A 171 1.67 15.08 -9.45
N GLY A 172 0.69 15.03 -8.56
CA GLY A 172 -0.67 14.57 -8.85
C GLY A 172 -0.85 13.06 -8.85
N ASN A 173 0.12 12.29 -8.33
CA ASN A 173 0.06 10.82 -8.27
C ASN A 173 -0.46 10.36 -6.91
N PHE A 174 -1.36 9.38 -6.88
CA PHE A 174 -1.80 8.72 -5.66
C PHE A 174 -0.75 7.74 -5.11
N LEU A 175 -0.11 7.01 -6.02
CA LEU A 175 0.93 6.03 -5.71
C LEU A 175 1.92 5.89 -6.87
N ASN A 176 3.10 5.36 -6.59
CA ASN A 176 4.07 4.95 -7.60
C ASN A 176 4.42 3.48 -7.41
N TRP A 177 4.41 2.73 -8.48
CA TRP A 177 4.94 1.38 -8.47
C TRP A 177 6.37 1.39 -9.03
N LEU A 178 7.34 1.34 -8.12
CA LEU A 178 8.76 1.28 -8.44
C LEU A 178 9.14 -0.18 -8.68
N MET A 179 9.64 -0.49 -9.87
CA MET A 179 10.03 -1.83 -10.27
C MET A 179 11.52 -1.87 -10.56
N VAL A 180 12.17 -3.01 -10.26
CA VAL A 180 13.53 -3.24 -10.74
C VAL A 180 13.48 -3.44 -12.26
N PRO A 181 14.31 -2.73 -13.03
CA PRO A 181 14.40 -2.98 -14.45
C PRO A 181 14.87 -4.42 -14.72
N PRO A 182 14.37 -5.10 -15.78
CA PRO A 182 14.79 -6.44 -16.10
C PRO A 182 16.31 -6.47 -16.33
N VAL A 183 16.97 -7.50 -15.79
CA VAL A 183 18.40 -7.70 -16.02
C VAL A 183 18.61 -7.94 -17.53
N ALA A 184 19.41 -7.11 -18.16
CA ALA A 184 19.75 -7.30 -19.58
C ALA A 184 20.29 -8.72 -19.78
N PRO A 185 19.86 -9.46 -20.82
CA PRO A 185 20.37 -10.80 -21.08
C PRO A 185 21.89 -10.72 -21.23
N LYS A 186 22.59 -11.57 -20.49
CA LYS A 186 24.05 -11.67 -20.57
C LYS A 186 24.41 -11.97 -22.05
N PRO A 187 25.27 -11.19 -22.71
CA PRO A 187 25.64 -11.47 -24.09
C PRO A 187 26.17 -12.90 -24.11
N SER A 188 25.56 -13.73 -24.96
CA SER A 188 26.02 -15.07 -25.22
C SER A 188 27.44 -14.95 -25.76
N GLY A 189 28.44 -15.34 -24.92
CA GLY A 189 29.83 -15.31 -25.33
C GLY A 189 29.97 -16.12 -26.61
N SER A 190 30.45 -15.48 -27.68
CA SER A 190 30.94 -16.14 -28.88
C SER A 190 32.13 -16.99 -28.42
N GLY A 191 31.88 -18.28 -28.27
CA GLY A 191 32.94 -19.26 -28.14
C GLY A 191 33.73 -19.30 -29.47
N SER A 192 34.97 -19.02 -29.36
CA SER A 192 35.98 -19.32 -30.41
C SER A 192 36.37 -20.76 -30.28
#